data_e571a17c5dac69b655966675b0878059
#
_entry.id   e571a17c5dac69b655966675b0878059
#
_cell.length_a   1.000
_cell.length_b   1.000
_cell.length_c   1.000
_cell.angle_alpha   90.00
_cell.angle_beta   90.00
_cell.angle_gamma   90.00
#
_symmetry.space_group_name_H-M   'P 1'
#
loop_
_entity.id
_entity.type
_entity.pdbx_description
1 polymer ?
#
loop_
_entity_poly.entity_id
_entity_poly.type
_entity_poly.pdbx_seq_one_letter_code
_entity_poly.pdbx_strand_id
1 'polypeptide(L)'
;DDSYKLAPLARHYLLENSPYSYAGLFKREGRMLVRHKLLIEAITGNREKHAGQDRPAESWESGQVDMEMAKEVTAFMHSHSMAAAVGMTHSIDFSNIQRVLDVGGGSGCFSIALANLDKHMSCTILELPTICELADQYIADAGVSEQVDTTSIDMFREPWPKGYDAHFFSNIFHDWSFETCRELAKSSFD
;
A
#
# COMPACT_ATOMS: atom_id res chain seq x y z
N ASP A 1 -35.24 25.14 -7.53
CA ASP A 1 -34.51 24.51 -6.44
C ASP A 1 -33.16 24.06 -6.99
N ASP A 2 -32.10 24.80 -6.68
CA ASP A 2 -30.74 24.56 -7.19
C ASP A 2 -30.02 23.47 -6.36
N SER A 3 -30.69 22.32 -6.14
CA SER A 3 -30.09 21.21 -5.42
C SER A 3 -29.29 20.31 -6.35
N TYR A 4 -28.03 20.05 -6.01
CA TYR A 4 -27.17 19.10 -6.70
C TYR A 4 -27.19 17.75 -5.98
N LYS A 5 -27.17 16.65 -6.75
CA LYS A 5 -27.06 15.29 -6.22
C LYS A 5 -25.84 14.62 -6.81
N LEU A 6 -25.11 13.88 -5.97
CA LEU A 6 -23.99 13.05 -6.46
C LEU A 6 -24.52 11.92 -7.33
N ALA A 7 -23.95 11.76 -8.52
CA ALA A 7 -24.18 10.60 -9.36
C ALA A 7 -23.73 9.30 -8.64
N PRO A 8 -24.32 8.13 -9.00
CA PRO A 8 -23.94 6.86 -8.38
C PRO A 8 -22.43 6.61 -8.43
N LEU A 9 -21.76 6.86 -9.54
CA LEU A 9 -20.32 6.72 -9.70
C LEU A 9 -19.53 7.63 -8.72
N ALA A 10 -19.97 8.89 -8.58
CA ALA A 10 -19.34 9.82 -7.65
C ALA A 10 -19.51 9.38 -6.18
N ARG A 11 -20.67 8.80 -5.83
CA ARG A 11 -20.87 8.21 -4.48
C ARG A 11 -19.93 7.04 -4.23
N HIS A 12 -19.71 6.21 -5.25
CA HIS A 12 -18.88 5.02 -5.13
C HIS A 12 -17.39 5.33 -5.03
N TYR A 13 -16.91 6.33 -5.77
CA TYR A 13 -15.46 6.59 -5.87
C TYR A 13 -14.98 7.88 -5.20
N LEU A 14 -15.85 8.82 -4.82
CA LEU A 14 -15.43 10.12 -4.32
C LEU A 14 -15.80 10.38 -2.85
N LEU A 15 -16.64 9.55 -2.23
CA LEU A 15 -16.94 9.67 -0.81
C LEU A 15 -15.91 8.90 0.02
N GLU A 16 -15.43 9.50 1.09
CA GLU A 16 -14.40 8.92 1.98
C GLU A 16 -14.86 7.60 2.64
N ASN A 17 -16.15 7.45 2.90
CA ASN A 17 -16.71 6.24 3.51
C ASN A 17 -16.99 5.10 2.52
N SER A 18 -16.62 5.24 1.26
CA SER A 18 -16.70 4.14 0.29
C SER A 18 -15.45 3.28 0.37
N PRO A 19 -15.56 1.94 0.35
CA PRO A 19 -14.40 1.04 0.31
C PRO A 19 -13.55 1.19 -0.97
N TYR A 20 -14.11 1.79 -2.03
CA TYR A 20 -13.41 2.09 -3.30
C TYR A 20 -13.07 3.57 -3.45
N SER A 21 -13.01 4.31 -2.35
CA SER A 21 -12.79 5.76 -2.40
C SER A 21 -11.43 6.14 -2.96
N TYR A 22 -11.42 7.03 -3.95
CA TYR A 22 -10.22 7.71 -4.44
C TYR A 22 -9.89 8.99 -3.65
N ALA A 23 -10.56 9.25 -2.53
CA ALA A 23 -10.33 10.47 -1.75
C ALA A 23 -8.87 10.62 -1.29
N GLY A 24 -8.22 9.53 -0.85
CA GLY A 24 -6.81 9.52 -0.48
C GLY A 24 -5.89 9.89 -1.63
N LEU A 25 -6.15 9.34 -2.83
CA LEU A 25 -5.45 9.67 -4.05
C LEU A 25 -5.57 11.17 -4.37
N PHE A 26 -6.78 11.70 -4.43
CA PHE A 26 -7.01 13.11 -4.79
C PHE A 26 -6.47 14.09 -3.76
N LYS A 27 -6.49 13.75 -2.47
CA LYS A 27 -5.88 14.59 -1.43
C LYS A 27 -4.38 14.75 -1.65
N ARG A 28 -3.69 13.68 -2.01
CA ARG A 28 -2.26 13.72 -2.32
C ARG A 28 -1.97 14.43 -3.63
N GLU A 29 -2.73 14.14 -4.70
CA GLU A 29 -2.60 14.79 -6.00
C GLU A 29 -2.82 16.32 -5.92
N GLY A 30 -3.76 16.76 -5.09
CA GLY A 30 -3.96 18.19 -4.84
C GLY A 30 -2.71 18.91 -4.28
N ARG A 31 -1.86 18.19 -3.55
CA ARG A 31 -0.56 18.68 -3.07
C ARG A 31 0.53 18.64 -4.15
N MET A 32 0.40 17.83 -5.18
CA MET A 32 1.35 17.76 -6.29
C MET A 32 1.40 19.03 -7.13
N LEU A 33 0.37 19.87 -7.12
CA LEU A 33 0.44 21.20 -7.73
C LEU A 33 1.53 22.08 -7.11
N VAL A 34 1.83 21.89 -5.83
CA VAL A 34 2.96 22.52 -5.15
C VAL A 34 4.28 21.96 -5.68
N ARG A 35 4.35 20.65 -5.93
CA ARG A 35 5.53 19.99 -6.49
C ARG A 35 5.84 20.45 -7.91
N HIS A 36 4.84 20.74 -8.74
CA HIS A 36 5.07 21.33 -10.07
C HIS A 36 5.77 22.68 -10.00
N LYS A 37 5.42 23.54 -9.02
CA LYS A 37 6.15 24.79 -8.78
C LYS A 37 7.59 24.52 -8.39
N LEU A 38 7.82 23.61 -7.46
CA LEU A 38 9.15 23.21 -7.01
C LEU A 38 10.00 22.61 -8.16
N LEU A 39 9.36 21.84 -9.05
CA LEU A 39 10.04 21.30 -10.24
C LEU A 39 10.42 22.42 -11.22
N ILE A 40 9.54 23.37 -11.47
CA ILE A 40 9.84 24.55 -12.32
C ILE A 40 10.97 25.37 -11.70
N GLU A 41 10.95 25.62 -10.40
CA GLU A 41 12.01 26.32 -9.67
C GLU A 41 13.35 25.56 -9.73
N ALA A 42 13.33 24.23 -9.61
CA ALA A 42 14.51 23.38 -9.75
C ALA A 42 15.11 23.43 -11.16
N ILE A 43 14.27 23.40 -12.21
CA ILE A 43 14.70 23.47 -13.62
C ILE A 43 15.21 24.86 -13.97
N THR A 44 14.64 25.92 -13.38
CA THR A 44 15.01 27.31 -13.66
C THR A 44 16.18 27.84 -12.83
N GLY A 45 16.87 26.97 -12.06
CA GLY A 45 18.13 27.31 -11.38
C GLY A 45 18.03 27.58 -9.87
N ASN A 46 16.88 27.38 -9.24
CA ASN A 46 16.67 27.56 -7.80
C ASN A 46 16.87 26.25 -6.99
N ARG A 47 17.73 25.38 -7.46
CA ARG A 47 17.91 24.00 -6.97
C ARG A 47 18.40 23.89 -5.53
N GLU A 48 19.06 24.90 -4.98
CA GLU A 48 19.69 24.83 -3.66
C GLU A 48 18.70 24.96 -2.48
N LYS A 49 17.50 25.48 -2.70
CA LYS A 49 16.53 25.71 -1.62
C LYS A 49 15.70 24.46 -1.22
N HIS A 50 15.73 23.40 -2.03
CA HIS A 50 14.87 22.24 -1.85
C HIS A 50 15.63 20.90 -1.81
N ALA A 51 16.95 20.92 -1.83
CA ALA A 51 17.79 19.74 -1.64
C ALA A 51 17.70 19.28 -0.17
N GLY A 52 16.82 18.34 0.11
CA GLY A 52 16.62 17.76 1.44
C GLY A 52 15.16 17.64 1.90
N GLN A 53 14.22 18.15 1.13
CA GLN A 53 12.80 17.93 1.41
C GLN A 53 12.26 16.78 0.54
N ASP A 54 11.81 15.74 1.18
CA ASP A 54 11.13 14.57 0.62
C ASP A 54 11.99 13.61 -0.24
N ARG A 55 12.77 12.78 0.43
CA ARG A 55 13.14 11.46 -0.09
C ARG A 55 12.42 10.39 0.73
N PRO A 56 11.19 10.02 0.34
CA PRO A 56 10.45 8.96 1.03
C PRO A 56 11.26 7.66 1.12
N ALA A 57 12.03 7.33 0.08
CA ALA A 57 12.88 6.14 0.04
C ALA A 57 13.87 6.05 1.23
N GLU A 58 14.51 7.14 1.62
CA GLU A 58 15.47 7.12 2.75
C GLU A 58 14.80 6.78 4.08
N SER A 59 13.54 7.17 4.29
CA SER A 59 12.76 6.84 5.48
C SER A 59 12.42 5.35 5.51
N TRP A 60 12.04 4.78 4.36
CA TRP A 60 11.74 3.35 4.23
C TRP A 60 12.99 2.49 4.40
N GLU A 61 14.12 2.88 3.79
CA GLU A 61 15.41 2.21 3.96
C GLU A 61 15.91 2.21 5.40
N SER A 62 15.66 3.28 6.16
CA SER A 62 16.05 3.38 7.56
C SER A 62 15.15 2.58 8.50
N GLY A 63 13.97 2.16 8.06
CA GLY A 63 12.94 1.54 8.88
C GLY A 63 12.25 2.51 9.86
N GLN A 64 12.55 3.81 9.75
CA GLN A 64 12.00 4.86 10.62
C GLN A 64 11.04 5.74 9.84
N VAL A 65 9.78 5.34 9.79
CA VAL A 65 8.71 6.08 9.10
C VAL A 65 7.89 6.85 10.13
N ASP A 66 7.80 8.17 9.92
CA ASP A 66 6.94 9.04 10.72
C ASP A 66 5.47 8.68 10.52
N MET A 67 4.67 8.68 11.60
CA MET A 67 3.28 8.27 11.60
C MET A 67 2.40 9.13 10.65
N GLU A 68 2.64 10.43 10.55
CA GLU A 68 1.85 11.29 9.66
C GLU A 68 2.16 10.99 8.19
N MET A 69 3.43 10.80 7.85
CA MET A 69 3.83 10.35 6.52
C MET A 69 3.26 8.95 6.22
N ALA A 70 3.36 8.02 7.19
CA ALA A 70 2.81 6.68 7.06
C ALA A 70 1.32 6.71 6.72
N LYS A 71 0.52 7.48 7.45
CA LYS A 71 -0.92 7.65 7.19
C LYS A 71 -1.21 8.16 5.79
N GLU A 72 -0.49 9.21 5.37
CA GLU A 72 -0.71 9.79 4.03
C GLU A 72 -0.37 8.82 2.91
N VAL A 73 0.78 8.13 3.03
CA VAL A 73 1.24 7.18 2.02
C VAL A 73 0.32 5.96 2.00
N THR A 74 0.00 5.39 3.17
CA THR A 74 -0.88 4.23 3.27
C THR A 74 -2.27 4.51 2.72
N ALA A 75 -2.89 5.65 3.06
CA ALA A 75 -4.20 6.04 2.53
C ALA A 75 -4.16 6.27 1.00
N PHE A 76 -3.09 6.88 0.49
CA PHE A 76 -2.89 7.04 -0.95
C PHE A 76 -2.78 5.69 -1.65
N MET A 77 -1.91 4.79 -1.17
CA MET A 77 -1.68 3.48 -1.75
C MET A 77 -2.93 2.59 -1.67
N HIS A 78 -3.67 2.66 -0.57
CA HIS A 78 -4.95 1.96 -0.44
C HIS A 78 -5.93 2.40 -1.53
N SER A 79 -6.16 3.70 -1.66
CA SER A 79 -7.05 4.26 -2.68
C SER A 79 -6.60 3.93 -4.11
N HIS A 80 -5.29 3.96 -4.36
CA HIS A 80 -4.71 3.66 -5.66
C HIS A 80 -4.87 2.18 -6.04
N SER A 81 -4.69 1.27 -5.09
CA SER A 81 -4.51 -0.17 -5.36
C SER A 81 -5.78 -0.99 -5.17
N MET A 82 -6.80 -0.51 -4.43
CA MET A 82 -7.99 -1.30 -4.09
C MET A 82 -8.73 -1.82 -5.33
N ALA A 83 -8.90 -1.02 -6.37
CA ALA A 83 -9.56 -1.46 -7.59
C ALA A 83 -8.76 -2.56 -8.32
N ALA A 84 -7.43 -2.46 -8.32
CA ALA A 84 -6.54 -3.48 -8.88
C ALA A 84 -6.57 -4.76 -8.04
N ALA A 85 -6.61 -4.65 -6.71
CA ALA A 85 -6.72 -5.79 -5.79
C ALA A 85 -7.99 -6.60 -6.06
N VAL A 86 -9.14 -5.95 -6.17
CA VAL A 86 -10.40 -6.61 -6.52
C VAL A 86 -10.34 -7.19 -7.94
N GLY A 87 -9.80 -6.45 -8.91
CA GLY A 87 -9.63 -6.96 -10.29
C GLY A 87 -8.75 -8.21 -10.36
N MET A 88 -7.71 -8.29 -9.55
CA MET A 88 -6.82 -9.45 -9.44
C MET A 88 -7.59 -10.70 -9.00
N THR A 89 -8.48 -10.61 -8.00
CA THR A 89 -9.25 -11.76 -7.51
C THR A 89 -10.20 -12.35 -8.56
N HIS A 90 -10.58 -11.56 -9.55
CA HIS A 90 -11.41 -12.03 -10.67
C HIS A 90 -10.61 -12.54 -11.87
N SER A 91 -9.30 -12.31 -11.90
CA SER A 91 -8.45 -12.57 -13.05
C SER A 91 -7.46 -13.72 -12.84
N ILE A 92 -7.17 -14.08 -11.60
CA ILE A 92 -6.19 -15.09 -11.22
C ILE A 92 -6.89 -16.24 -10.50
N ASP A 93 -6.48 -17.46 -10.81
CA ASP A 93 -6.92 -18.67 -10.09
C ASP A 93 -6.08 -18.87 -8.82
N PHE A 94 -6.71 -18.74 -7.67
CA PHE A 94 -6.11 -18.94 -6.34
C PHE A 94 -6.47 -20.29 -5.72
N SER A 95 -7.10 -21.22 -6.43
CA SER A 95 -7.64 -22.47 -5.90
C SER A 95 -6.62 -23.36 -5.17
N ASN A 96 -5.34 -23.22 -5.49
CA ASN A 96 -4.23 -23.97 -4.86
C ASN A 96 -3.44 -23.15 -3.83
N ILE A 97 -3.90 -21.94 -3.48
CA ILE A 97 -3.23 -21.02 -2.55
C ILE A 97 -4.17 -20.79 -1.38
N GLN A 98 -3.72 -21.08 -0.18
CA GLN A 98 -4.47 -20.85 1.05
C GLN A 98 -3.78 -19.85 1.98
N ARG A 99 -2.46 -19.77 1.94
CA ARG A 99 -1.66 -18.93 2.82
C ARG A 99 -0.77 -18.01 2.01
N VAL A 100 -0.99 -16.71 2.13
CA VAL A 100 -0.25 -15.67 1.40
C VAL A 100 0.54 -14.80 2.37
N LEU A 101 1.82 -14.58 2.09
CA LEU A 101 2.62 -13.52 2.70
C LEU A 101 2.64 -12.32 1.78
N ASP A 102 2.03 -11.20 2.23
CA ASP A 102 1.95 -9.94 1.50
C ASP A 102 3.11 -9.05 1.94
N VAL A 103 4.20 -9.09 1.18
CA VAL A 103 5.47 -8.42 1.53
C VAL A 103 5.43 -6.95 1.15
N GLY A 104 5.52 -6.09 2.16
CA GLY A 104 5.32 -4.65 1.98
C GLY A 104 3.88 -4.32 1.61
N GLY A 105 2.91 -5.06 2.19
CA GLY A 105 1.50 -4.99 1.80
C GLY A 105 0.78 -3.68 2.14
N GLY A 106 1.44 -2.74 2.85
CA GLY A 106 0.89 -1.43 3.18
C GLY A 106 -0.40 -1.52 3.98
N SER A 107 -1.51 -1.01 3.43
CA SER A 107 -2.84 -1.12 4.05
C SER A 107 -3.45 -2.53 4.01
N GLY A 108 -2.81 -3.49 3.35
CA GLY A 108 -3.33 -4.83 3.14
C GLY A 108 -4.47 -4.92 2.12
N CYS A 109 -4.61 -3.97 1.21
CA CYS A 109 -5.75 -3.96 0.28
C CYS A 109 -5.83 -5.23 -0.59
N PHE A 110 -4.70 -5.82 -0.98
CA PHE A 110 -4.66 -7.10 -1.70
C PHE A 110 -5.03 -8.27 -0.80
N SER A 111 -4.48 -8.33 0.41
CA SER A 111 -4.82 -9.33 1.43
C SER A 111 -6.29 -9.28 1.82
N ILE A 112 -6.87 -8.08 2.00
CA ILE A 112 -8.30 -7.87 2.25
C ILE A 112 -9.15 -8.37 1.07
N ALA A 113 -8.73 -8.09 -0.17
CA ALA A 113 -9.46 -8.55 -1.36
C ALA A 113 -9.42 -10.08 -1.48
N LEU A 114 -8.29 -10.73 -1.18
CA LEU A 114 -8.14 -12.19 -1.15
C LEU A 114 -9.01 -12.83 -0.06
N ALA A 115 -9.01 -12.29 1.15
CA ALA A 115 -9.85 -12.77 2.26
C ALA A 115 -11.36 -12.67 1.93
N ASN A 116 -11.76 -11.60 1.24
CA ASN A 116 -13.15 -11.46 0.77
C ASN A 116 -13.51 -12.40 -0.38
N LEU A 117 -12.52 -12.88 -1.15
CA LEU A 117 -12.73 -13.86 -2.23
C LEU A 117 -13.03 -15.26 -1.66
N ASP A 118 -12.23 -15.71 -0.70
CA ASP A 118 -12.34 -17.05 -0.12
C ASP A 118 -12.16 -17.03 1.41
N LYS A 119 -13.12 -17.58 2.13
CA LYS A 119 -13.10 -17.69 3.60
C LYS A 119 -12.00 -18.58 4.15
N HIS A 120 -11.39 -19.42 3.33
CA HIS A 120 -10.28 -20.28 3.69
C HIS A 120 -8.91 -19.65 3.41
N MET A 121 -8.89 -18.50 2.72
CA MET A 121 -7.67 -17.75 2.47
C MET A 121 -7.20 -17.09 3.77
N SER A 122 -5.92 -17.25 4.08
CA SER A 122 -5.24 -16.60 5.20
C SER A 122 -4.08 -15.76 4.65
N CYS A 123 -4.01 -14.50 5.03
CA CYS A 123 -2.97 -13.58 4.57
C CYS A 123 -2.25 -12.98 5.79
N THR A 124 -0.92 -12.92 5.72
CA THR A 124 -0.12 -12.18 6.69
C THR A 124 0.59 -11.04 5.96
N ILE A 125 0.37 -9.82 6.42
CA ILE A 125 1.02 -8.63 5.88
C ILE A 125 2.36 -8.44 6.61
N LEU A 126 3.45 -8.49 5.87
CA LEU A 126 4.79 -8.23 6.39
C LEU A 126 5.14 -6.76 6.14
N GLU A 127 5.28 -5.99 7.20
CA GLU A 127 5.48 -4.55 7.13
C GLU A 127 6.25 -3.99 8.33
N LEU A 128 6.65 -2.72 8.22
CA LEU A 128 7.23 -1.98 9.34
C LEU A 128 6.20 -1.75 10.46
N PRO A 129 6.62 -1.63 11.74
CA PRO A 129 5.71 -1.50 12.89
C PRO A 129 4.64 -0.42 12.71
N THR A 130 5.04 0.78 12.30
CA THR A 130 4.13 1.92 12.09
C THR A 130 3.08 1.64 11.01
N ILE A 131 3.43 0.85 10.00
CA ILE A 131 2.50 0.49 8.92
C ILE A 131 1.58 -0.64 9.37
N CYS A 132 2.07 -1.62 10.15
CA CYS A 132 1.23 -2.66 10.76
C CYS A 132 0.09 -2.05 11.58
N GLU A 133 0.35 -1.03 12.40
CA GLU A 133 -0.68 -0.33 13.18
C GLU A 133 -1.79 0.27 12.28
N LEU A 134 -1.43 0.76 11.10
CA LEU A 134 -2.40 1.29 10.13
C LEU A 134 -3.13 0.17 9.40
N ALA A 135 -2.42 -0.88 8.98
CA ALA A 135 -3.00 -2.05 8.31
C ALA A 135 -4.06 -2.72 9.19
N ASP A 136 -3.80 -2.88 10.48
CA ASP A 136 -4.73 -3.46 11.45
C ASP A 136 -6.07 -2.70 11.49
N GLN A 137 -6.05 -1.37 11.31
CA GLN A 137 -7.27 -0.57 11.22
C GLN A 137 -8.05 -0.88 9.94
N TYR A 138 -7.37 -0.95 8.76
CA TYR A 138 -8.02 -1.31 7.50
C TYR A 138 -8.59 -2.74 7.50
N ILE A 139 -7.87 -3.69 8.12
CA ILE A 139 -8.29 -5.08 8.29
C ILE A 139 -9.56 -5.16 9.15
N ALA A 140 -9.58 -4.43 10.28
CA ALA A 140 -10.72 -4.37 11.18
C ALA A 140 -11.95 -3.72 10.51
N ASP A 141 -11.75 -2.60 9.81
CA ASP A 141 -12.81 -1.90 9.07
C ASP A 141 -13.40 -2.75 7.94
N ALA A 142 -12.57 -3.61 7.33
CA ALA A 142 -13.01 -4.57 6.31
C ALA A 142 -13.70 -5.82 6.90
N GLY A 143 -13.61 -6.05 8.22
CA GLY A 143 -14.22 -7.20 8.90
C GLY A 143 -13.54 -8.54 8.59
N VAL A 144 -12.25 -8.56 8.26
CA VAL A 144 -11.49 -9.76 7.86
C VAL A 144 -10.38 -10.13 8.85
N SER A 145 -10.44 -9.64 10.08
CA SER A 145 -9.41 -9.88 11.11
C SER A 145 -9.21 -11.36 11.52
N GLU A 146 -10.13 -12.25 11.16
CA GLU A 146 -9.96 -13.69 11.37
C GLU A 146 -9.10 -14.36 10.27
N GLN A 147 -8.88 -13.68 9.15
CA GLN A 147 -8.18 -14.20 7.98
C GLN A 147 -6.91 -13.43 7.63
N VAL A 148 -6.83 -12.17 8.05
CA VAL A 148 -5.71 -11.28 7.74
C VAL A 148 -5.10 -10.77 9.03
N ASP A 149 -3.82 -10.97 9.17
CA ASP A 149 -3.01 -10.46 10.27
C ASP A 149 -1.80 -9.66 9.75
N THR A 150 -1.07 -9.03 10.67
CA THR A 150 0.17 -8.31 10.37
C THR A 150 1.34 -8.93 11.10
N THR A 151 2.53 -8.85 10.50
CA THR A 151 3.80 -9.17 11.16
C THR A 151 4.78 -8.04 10.97
N SER A 152 5.27 -7.52 12.10
CA SER A 152 6.19 -6.39 12.13
C SER A 152 7.62 -6.85 11.90
N ILE A 153 8.10 -6.76 10.65
CA ILE A 153 9.41 -7.25 10.21
C ILE A 153 9.98 -6.26 9.19
N ASP A 154 11.26 -5.87 9.38
CA ASP A 154 12.03 -5.21 8.33
C ASP A 154 12.42 -6.25 7.28
N MET A 155 11.77 -6.20 6.11
CA MET A 155 11.95 -7.20 5.03
C MET A 155 13.40 -7.33 4.53
N PHE A 156 14.27 -6.35 4.82
CA PHE A 156 15.66 -6.36 4.40
C PHE A 156 16.63 -6.91 5.46
N ARG A 157 16.22 -6.90 6.74
CA ARG A 157 17.14 -7.15 7.86
C ARG A 157 16.76 -8.36 8.70
N GLU A 158 15.52 -8.80 8.61
CA GLU A 158 15.01 -9.83 9.49
C GLU A 158 14.55 -11.07 8.69
N PRO A 159 14.62 -12.29 9.27
CA PRO A 159 14.15 -13.48 8.61
C PRO A 159 12.63 -13.47 8.47
N TRP A 160 12.15 -13.87 7.29
CA TRP A 160 10.72 -13.93 7.01
C TRP A 160 10.05 -15.16 7.62
N PRO A 161 8.78 -15.07 8.03
CA PRO A 161 8.03 -16.22 8.50
C PRO A 161 7.83 -17.23 7.36
N LYS A 162 7.78 -18.52 7.73
CA LYS A 162 7.68 -19.62 6.75
C LYS A 162 6.30 -20.27 6.74
N GLY A 163 6.06 -21.07 5.71
CA GLY A 163 4.85 -21.89 5.59
C GLY A 163 3.72 -21.21 4.84
N TYR A 164 4.05 -20.32 3.92
CA TYR A 164 3.11 -19.72 2.97
C TYR A 164 3.16 -20.46 1.63
N ASP A 165 2.03 -20.50 0.94
CA ASP A 165 1.92 -21.11 -0.39
C ASP A 165 2.37 -20.12 -1.47
N ALA A 166 2.26 -18.81 -1.18
CA ALA A 166 2.69 -17.75 -2.07
C ALA A 166 3.21 -16.53 -1.28
N HIS A 167 4.20 -15.86 -1.86
CA HIS A 167 4.61 -14.52 -1.46
C HIS A 167 4.14 -13.53 -2.51
N PHE A 168 3.47 -12.48 -2.08
CA PHE A 168 2.90 -11.45 -2.95
C PHE A 168 3.67 -10.13 -2.78
N PHE A 169 3.95 -9.46 -3.90
CA PHE A 169 4.64 -8.18 -3.93
C PHE A 169 3.87 -7.22 -4.84
N SER A 170 3.36 -6.16 -4.28
CA SER A 170 2.70 -5.09 -5.05
C SER A 170 3.39 -3.76 -4.82
N ASN A 171 3.82 -3.11 -5.89
CA ASN A 171 4.52 -1.82 -5.82
C ASN A 171 5.79 -1.84 -4.95
N ILE A 172 6.52 -2.96 -4.92
CA ILE A 172 7.74 -3.11 -4.13
C ILE A 172 8.98 -3.01 -5.02
N PHE A 173 9.12 -3.91 -6.01
CA PHE A 173 10.35 -4.03 -6.79
C PHE A 173 10.74 -2.76 -7.58
N HIS A 174 9.78 -1.91 -7.92
CA HIS A 174 10.05 -0.70 -8.71
C HIS A 174 10.77 0.40 -7.92
N ASP A 175 10.77 0.34 -6.59
CA ASP A 175 11.41 1.33 -5.73
C ASP A 175 12.89 1.01 -5.43
N TRP A 176 13.35 -0.20 -5.80
CA TRP A 176 14.64 -0.72 -5.38
C TRP A 176 15.58 -1.03 -6.54
N SER A 177 16.88 -1.10 -6.22
CA SER A 177 17.90 -1.52 -7.18
C SER A 177 17.72 -2.99 -7.58
N PHE A 178 18.24 -3.40 -8.74
CA PHE A 178 18.23 -4.80 -9.15
C PHE A 178 18.91 -5.75 -8.17
N GLU A 179 19.94 -5.27 -7.46
CA GLU A 179 20.63 -6.03 -6.43
C GLU A 179 19.70 -6.30 -5.23
N THR A 180 19.07 -5.27 -4.70
CA THR A 180 18.07 -5.36 -3.63
C THR A 180 16.88 -6.24 -4.04
N CYS A 181 16.40 -6.12 -5.28
CA CYS A 181 15.32 -6.98 -5.79
C CYS A 181 15.73 -8.47 -5.82
N ARG A 182 16.98 -8.79 -6.14
CA ARG A 182 17.48 -10.18 -6.09
C ARG A 182 17.52 -10.72 -4.65
N GLU A 183 17.92 -9.89 -3.70
CA GLU A 183 17.93 -10.28 -2.28
C GLU A 183 16.51 -10.57 -1.78
N LEU A 184 15.55 -9.69 -2.09
CA LEU A 184 14.13 -9.92 -1.76
C LEU A 184 13.59 -11.20 -2.40
N ALA A 185 13.89 -11.43 -3.68
CA ALA A 185 13.49 -12.65 -4.38
C ALA A 185 14.11 -13.90 -3.76
N LYS A 186 15.37 -13.83 -3.31
CA LYS A 186 16.04 -14.91 -2.60
C LYS A 186 15.39 -15.19 -1.25
N SER A 187 15.12 -14.14 -0.45
CA SER A 187 14.41 -14.28 0.84
C SER A 187 13.02 -14.90 0.66
N SER A 188 12.38 -14.64 -0.48
CA SER A 188 11.09 -15.23 -0.83
C SER A 188 11.18 -16.72 -1.22
N PHE A 189 12.32 -17.17 -1.74
CA PHE A 189 12.53 -18.53 -2.19
C PHE A 189 13.01 -19.47 -1.07
N ASP A 190 13.85 -18.97 -0.14
CA ASP A 190 14.46 -19.73 0.97
C ASP A 190 13.45 -20.02 2.10
#